data_89fad9ab61582d00c855aea378be128f
#
_entry.id   89fad9ab61582d00c855aea378be128f
#
_cell.length_a   1.000
_cell.length_b   1.000
_cell.length_c   1.000
_cell.angle_alpha   90.00
_cell.angle_beta   90.00
_cell.angle_gamma   90.00
#
_symmetry.space_group_name_H-M   'P 1'
#
loop_
_entity.id
_entity.type
_entity.pdbx_description
1 polymer ?
#
loop_
_entity_poly.entity_id
_entity_poly.type
_entity_poly.pdbx_seq_one_letter_code
_entity_poly.pdbx_strand_id
1 'polypeptide(L)'
;MKIRTVLPALGVATMLAASPAALAQNAAPSTNLPPKVQSRVQQHIEQLHKQLEITPAQQSQWDQFAQVMQQNAADIRNAIEQRGQELNSMNALQNMQSYTHLAEIHAEDMRRLTAAFSQLYDALTPQQRQNADEVFRYRAENTARRHGQAHG
;
A
#
# COMPACT_ATOMS: atom_id res chain seq x y z
N MET A 1 36.68 67.33 33.13
CA MET A 1 36.94 66.16 34.04
C MET A 1 36.76 64.90 33.21
N LYS A 2 37.82 64.10 33.18
CA LYS A 2 38.05 63.04 32.15
C LYS A 2 37.18 61.80 32.37
N ILE A 3 36.46 61.38 31.34
CA ILE A 3 35.77 60.14 31.29
C ILE A 3 36.50 59.20 30.34
N ARG A 4 37.04 58.13 30.83
CA ARG A 4 37.69 57.07 30.05
C ARG A 4 36.67 55.98 29.69
N THR A 5 36.47 55.83 28.42
CA THR A 5 35.74 54.74 27.78
C THR A 5 36.59 53.47 27.82
N VAL A 6 36.05 52.39 28.28
CA VAL A 6 36.60 51.06 28.10
C VAL A 6 35.53 50.16 27.50
N LEU A 7 35.77 49.76 26.25
CA LEU A 7 35.05 48.66 25.61
C LEU A 7 35.69 47.32 26.02
N PRO A 8 34.90 46.28 26.16
CA PRO A 8 35.43 44.95 25.92
C PRO A 8 34.68 44.24 24.75
N ALA A 9 35.49 43.69 23.98
CA ALA A 9 35.48 42.72 22.92
C ALA A 9 34.23 41.84 22.72
N LEU A 10 33.84 41.76 21.45
CA LEU A 10 32.97 40.75 20.86
C LEU A 10 33.57 39.34 21.00
N GLY A 11 32.83 38.45 21.63
CA GLY A 11 32.98 37.03 21.46
C GLY A 11 31.84 36.51 20.56
N VAL A 12 32.15 36.26 19.30
CA VAL A 12 31.23 35.58 18.37
C VAL A 12 31.37 34.07 18.61
N ALA A 13 30.47 33.53 19.40
CA ALA A 13 30.30 32.09 19.48
C ALA A 13 29.38 31.63 18.35
N THR A 14 29.96 31.15 17.26
CA THR A 14 29.25 30.41 16.22
C THR A 14 28.83 29.04 16.77
N MET A 15 27.60 28.92 17.24
CA MET A 15 26.96 27.62 17.47
C MET A 15 26.58 27.05 16.12
N LEU A 16 27.32 26.03 15.66
CA LEU A 16 26.86 25.09 14.65
C LEU A 16 25.69 24.30 15.25
N ALA A 17 24.48 24.68 14.90
CA ALA A 17 23.31 23.83 15.09
C ALA A 17 23.41 22.67 14.10
N ALA A 18 23.92 21.54 14.55
CA ALA A 18 23.73 20.26 13.87
C ALA A 18 22.25 19.91 13.94
N SER A 19 21.52 20.13 12.86
CA SER A 19 20.18 19.58 12.70
C SER A 19 20.31 18.07 12.61
N PRO A 20 19.67 17.28 13.49
CA PRO A 20 19.52 15.85 13.25
C PRO A 20 18.60 15.72 12.03
N ALA A 21 19.16 15.25 10.92
CA ALA A 21 18.35 14.71 9.84
C ALA A 21 17.48 13.61 10.46
N ALA A 22 16.23 13.95 10.72
CA ALA A 22 15.22 12.97 11.02
C ALA A 22 15.12 12.08 9.78
N LEU A 23 15.73 10.90 9.88
CA LEU A 23 15.41 9.78 9.01
C LEU A 23 13.89 9.57 9.20
N ALA A 24 13.12 10.07 8.24
CA ALA A 24 11.75 9.67 8.08
C ALA A 24 11.77 8.15 7.85
N GLN A 25 11.69 7.40 8.94
CA GLN A 25 11.32 6.01 8.88
C GLN A 25 9.94 6.02 8.23
N ASN A 26 9.88 5.60 6.96
CA ASN A 26 8.65 5.17 6.33
C ASN A 26 8.11 4.05 7.21
N ALA A 27 7.30 4.43 8.20
CA ALA A 27 6.48 3.50 8.93
C ALA A 27 5.54 2.89 7.89
N ALA A 28 5.87 1.69 7.43
CA ALA A 28 4.94 0.89 6.67
C ALA A 28 3.62 0.87 7.45
N PRO A 29 2.47 1.13 6.82
CA PRO A 29 1.19 1.09 7.51
C PRO A 29 1.10 -0.25 8.22
N SER A 30 0.87 -0.20 9.54
CA SER A 30 0.71 -1.39 10.38
C SER A 30 -0.60 -2.06 9.98
N THR A 31 -0.56 -2.84 8.91
CA THR A 31 -1.69 -3.69 8.52
C THR A 31 -1.78 -4.81 9.54
N ASN A 32 -2.90 -4.88 10.24
CA ASN A 32 -3.16 -5.86 11.31
C ASN A 32 -3.43 -7.28 10.71
N LEU A 33 -2.59 -7.68 9.75
CA LEU A 33 -2.69 -8.96 9.06
C LEU A 33 -1.96 -10.06 9.85
N PRO A 34 -2.54 -11.28 9.93
CA PRO A 34 -1.82 -12.44 10.46
C PRO A 34 -0.49 -12.65 9.69
N PRO A 35 0.59 -13.06 10.34
CA PRO A 35 1.93 -13.13 9.73
C PRO A 35 1.98 -13.91 8.41
N LYS A 36 1.22 -15.00 8.31
CA LYS A 36 1.14 -15.81 7.09
C LYS A 36 0.45 -15.09 5.92
N VAL A 37 -0.56 -14.28 6.22
CA VAL A 37 -1.27 -13.48 5.19
C VAL A 37 -0.39 -12.33 4.75
N GLN A 38 0.22 -11.63 5.72
CA GLN A 38 1.16 -10.53 5.46
C GLN A 38 2.31 -10.99 4.57
N SER A 39 2.94 -12.14 4.88
CA SER A 39 4.04 -12.65 4.07
C SER A 39 3.62 -13.01 2.63
N ARG A 40 2.41 -13.54 2.42
CA ARG A 40 1.87 -13.82 1.08
C ARG A 40 1.62 -12.54 0.27
N VAL A 41 1.05 -11.53 0.91
CA VAL A 41 0.83 -10.22 0.27
C VAL A 41 2.17 -9.59 -0.10
N GLN A 42 3.14 -9.62 0.80
CA GLN A 42 4.47 -9.08 0.55
C GLN A 42 5.19 -9.82 -0.59
N GLN A 43 5.19 -11.15 -0.59
CA GLN A 43 5.75 -11.96 -1.69
C GLN A 43 5.09 -11.64 -3.03
N HIS A 44 3.78 -11.41 -3.04
CA HIS A 44 3.06 -11.04 -4.25
C HIS A 44 3.49 -9.66 -4.77
N ILE A 45 3.63 -8.68 -3.88
CA ILE A 45 4.12 -7.34 -4.20
C ILE A 45 5.54 -7.40 -4.76
N GLU A 46 6.44 -8.12 -4.11
CA GLU A 46 7.84 -8.28 -4.56
C GLU A 46 7.93 -8.98 -5.92
N GLN A 47 7.12 -10.02 -6.13
CA GLN A 47 7.07 -10.72 -7.41
C GLN A 47 6.59 -9.78 -8.53
N LEU A 48 5.55 -9.00 -8.28
CA LEU A 48 5.01 -8.07 -9.26
C LEU A 48 5.99 -6.94 -9.56
N HIS A 49 6.68 -6.41 -8.55
CA HIS A 49 7.74 -5.41 -8.72
C HIS A 49 8.83 -5.89 -9.70
N LYS A 50 9.27 -7.14 -9.51
CA LYS A 50 10.27 -7.78 -10.38
C LYS A 50 9.73 -8.00 -11.80
N GLN A 51 8.49 -8.46 -11.93
CA GLN A 51 7.88 -8.72 -13.24
C GLN A 51 7.68 -7.45 -14.07
N LEU A 52 7.39 -6.33 -13.42
CA LEU A 52 7.22 -5.03 -14.06
C LEU A 52 8.54 -4.27 -14.23
N GLU A 53 9.66 -4.80 -13.73
CA GLU A 53 10.99 -4.20 -13.84
C GLU A 53 11.01 -2.74 -13.35
N ILE A 54 10.38 -2.48 -12.19
CA ILE A 54 10.23 -1.13 -11.64
C ILE A 54 11.59 -0.48 -11.40
N THR A 55 11.77 0.72 -11.95
CA THR A 55 13.01 1.49 -11.83
C THR A 55 12.97 2.43 -10.62
N PRO A 56 14.12 2.93 -10.15
CA PRO A 56 14.17 3.93 -9.07
C PRO A 56 13.34 5.20 -9.35
N ALA A 57 13.21 5.61 -10.61
CA ALA A 57 12.40 6.76 -11.00
C ALA A 57 10.89 6.52 -10.85
N GLN A 58 10.45 5.27 -10.84
CA GLN A 58 9.04 4.85 -10.71
C GLN A 58 8.69 4.42 -9.29
N GLN A 59 9.66 4.43 -8.37
CA GLN A 59 9.49 3.88 -7.03
C GLN A 59 8.35 4.53 -6.25
N SER A 60 8.15 5.84 -6.39
CA SER A 60 7.08 6.55 -5.68
C SER A 60 5.68 6.06 -6.09
N GLN A 61 5.43 5.87 -7.39
CA GLN A 61 4.15 5.36 -7.90
C GLN A 61 3.97 3.89 -7.54
N TRP A 62 5.07 3.12 -7.57
CA TRP A 62 5.06 1.75 -7.11
C TRP A 62 4.70 1.62 -5.63
N ASP A 63 5.30 2.42 -4.76
CA ASP A 63 5.06 2.38 -3.32
C ASP A 63 3.59 2.69 -2.99
N GLN A 64 2.98 3.65 -3.68
CA GLN A 64 1.55 3.95 -3.55
C GLN A 64 0.69 2.76 -3.97
N PHE A 65 0.99 2.13 -5.09
CA PHE A 65 0.27 0.94 -5.54
C PHE A 65 0.44 -0.25 -4.58
N ALA A 66 1.66 -0.50 -4.11
CA ALA A 66 1.95 -1.55 -3.13
C ALA A 66 1.24 -1.31 -1.79
N GLN A 67 1.19 -0.06 -1.33
CA GLN A 67 0.46 0.32 -0.12
C GLN A 67 -1.04 0.04 -0.25
N VAL A 68 -1.65 0.37 -1.39
CA VAL A 68 -3.06 0.07 -1.64
C VAL A 68 -3.31 -1.45 -1.66
N MET A 69 -2.43 -2.25 -2.25
CA MET A 69 -2.54 -3.72 -2.20
C MET A 69 -2.53 -4.25 -0.76
N GLN A 70 -1.65 -3.73 0.09
CA GLN A 70 -1.59 -4.12 1.51
C GLN A 70 -2.85 -3.70 2.25
N GLN A 71 -3.32 -2.47 2.04
CA GLN A 71 -4.52 -1.95 2.69
C GLN A 71 -5.77 -2.75 2.28
N ASN A 72 -5.96 -3.03 1.00
CA ASN A 72 -7.08 -3.83 0.51
C ASN A 72 -7.07 -5.26 1.11
N ALA A 73 -5.90 -5.87 1.26
CA ALA A 73 -5.80 -7.17 1.93
C ALA A 73 -6.20 -7.11 3.41
N ALA A 74 -5.92 -5.99 4.09
CA ALA A 74 -6.33 -5.78 5.46
C ALA A 74 -7.84 -5.51 5.56
N ASP A 75 -8.40 -4.66 4.70
CA ASP A 75 -9.80 -4.27 4.71
C ASP A 75 -10.72 -5.48 4.51
N ILE A 76 -10.48 -6.27 3.47
CA ILE A 76 -11.28 -7.47 3.22
C ILE A 76 -11.13 -8.52 4.33
N ARG A 77 -9.92 -8.66 4.90
CA ARG A 77 -9.67 -9.57 6.01
C ARG A 77 -10.44 -9.17 7.25
N ASN A 78 -10.38 -7.89 7.63
CA ASN A 78 -11.06 -7.37 8.80
C ASN A 78 -12.60 -7.52 8.65
N ALA A 79 -13.13 -7.25 7.46
CA ALA A 79 -14.55 -7.41 7.17
C ALA A 79 -15.01 -8.88 7.28
N ILE A 80 -14.21 -9.84 6.78
CA ILE A 80 -14.49 -11.28 6.91
C ILE A 80 -14.44 -11.71 8.37
N GLU A 81 -13.46 -11.22 9.14
CA GLU A 81 -13.28 -11.57 10.54
C GLU A 81 -14.44 -11.02 11.40
N GLN A 82 -14.80 -9.75 11.21
CA GLN A 82 -15.96 -9.14 11.87
C GLN A 82 -17.24 -9.91 11.56
N ARG A 83 -17.50 -10.19 10.28
CA ARG A 83 -18.63 -11.02 9.88
C ARG A 83 -18.62 -12.38 10.56
N GLY A 84 -17.46 -13.05 10.66
CA GLY A 84 -17.32 -14.33 11.32
C GLY A 84 -17.70 -14.32 12.80
N GLN A 85 -17.38 -13.24 13.51
CA GLN A 85 -17.72 -13.04 14.91
C GLN A 85 -19.23 -12.88 15.12
N GLU A 86 -19.91 -12.21 14.19
CA GLU A 86 -21.34 -11.90 14.28
C GLU A 86 -22.24 -12.99 13.68
N LEU A 87 -21.70 -13.93 12.92
CA LEU A 87 -22.45 -14.89 12.12
C LEU A 87 -23.51 -15.68 12.89
N ASN A 88 -23.19 -16.10 14.12
CA ASN A 88 -24.09 -16.90 14.96
C ASN A 88 -25.28 -16.10 15.53
N SER A 89 -25.18 -14.77 15.55
CA SER A 89 -26.24 -13.87 16.03
C SER A 89 -27.10 -13.30 14.90
N MET A 90 -26.67 -13.47 13.64
CA MET A 90 -27.39 -12.95 12.47
C MET A 90 -28.61 -13.78 12.10
N ASN A 91 -29.73 -13.12 11.84
CA ASN A 91 -30.83 -13.75 11.11
C ASN A 91 -30.53 -13.82 9.60
N ALA A 92 -31.39 -14.47 8.82
CA ALA A 92 -31.19 -14.69 7.39
C ALA A 92 -31.04 -13.37 6.61
N LEU A 93 -31.83 -12.33 6.95
CA LEU A 93 -31.73 -11.02 6.30
C LEU A 93 -30.40 -10.33 6.62
N GLN A 94 -30.00 -10.31 7.89
CA GLN A 94 -28.71 -9.75 8.32
C GLN A 94 -27.53 -10.49 7.66
N ASN A 95 -27.62 -11.81 7.53
CA ASN A 95 -26.61 -12.59 6.84
C ASN A 95 -26.50 -12.18 5.35
N MET A 96 -27.61 -12.01 4.64
CA MET A 96 -27.60 -11.52 3.25
C MET A 96 -27.04 -10.10 3.16
N GLN A 97 -27.41 -9.21 4.06
CA GLN A 97 -26.86 -7.83 4.11
C GLN A 97 -25.35 -7.82 4.35
N SER A 98 -24.83 -8.74 5.17
CA SER A 98 -23.38 -8.85 5.41
C SER A 98 -22.60 -9.26 4.16
N TYR A 99 -23.17 -10.04 3.26
CA TYR A 99 -22.56 -10.32 1.94
C TYR A 99 -22.55 -9.08 1.04
N THR A 100 -23.64 -8.30 1.04
CA THR A 100 -23.67 -7.04 0.31
C THR A 100 -22.56 -6.11 0.78
N HIS A 101 -22.39 -5.98 2.10
CA HIS A 101 -21.31 -5.18 2.67
C HIS A 101 -19.91 -5.64 2.26
N LEU A 102 -19.65 -6.95 2.25
CA LEU A 102 -18.37 -7.49 1.73
C LEU A 102 -18.16 -7.16 0.25
N ALA A 103 -19.21 -7.22 -0.56
CA ALA A 103 -19.14 -6.88 -1.98
C ALA A 103 -18.86 -5.38 -2.20
N GLU A 104 -19.42 -4.51 -1.37
CA GLU A 104 -19.18 -3.06 -1.39
C GLU A 104 -17.73 -2.73 -1.03
N ILE A 105 -17.20 -3.33 0.05
CA ILE A 105 -15.79 -3.20 0.44
C ILE A 105 -14.89 -3.64 -0.72
N HIS A 106 -15.14 -4.80 -1.29
CA HIS A 106 -14.34 -5.30 -2.41
C HIS A 106 -14.42 -4.38 -3.64
N ALA A 107 -15.58 -3.85 -3.96
CA ALA A 107 -15.73 -2.91 -5.08
C ALA A 107 -14.94 -1.60 -4.84
N GLU A 108 -14.95 -1.09 -3.62
CA GLU A 108 -14.18 0.11 -3.26
C GLU A 108 -12.67 -0.17 -3.29
N ASP A 109 -12.24 -1.31 -2.77
CA ASP A 109 -10.85 -1.77 -2.84
C ASP A 109 -10.34 -1.84 -4.29
N MET A 110 -11.16 -2.37 -5.19
CA MET A 110 -10.82 -2.44 -6.62
C MET A 110 -10.74 -1.06 -7.27
N ARG A 111 -11.62 -0.11 -6.89
CA ARG A 111 -11.53 1.28 -7.39
C ARG A 111 -10.23 1.94 -6.96
N ARG A 112 -9.85 1.82 -5.66
CA ARG A 112 -8.59 2.36 -5.12
C ARG A 112 -7.38 1.73 -5.81
N LEU A 113 -7.41 0.42 -5.99
CA LEU A 113 -6.33 -0.32 -6.66
C LEU A 113 -6.17 0.12 -8.11
N THR A 114 -7.28 0.27 -8.84
CA THR A 114 -7.28 0.73 -10.23
C THR A 114 -6.73 2.15 -10.34
N ALA A 115 -7.12 3.05 -9.44
CA ALA A 115 -6.62 4.42 -9.43
C ALA A 115 -5.10 4.47 -9.19
N ALA A 116 -4.59 3.73 -8.21
CA ALA A 116 -3.17 3.66 -7.92
C ALA A 116 -2.38 2.99 -9.07
N PHE A 117 -2.93 1.93 -9.67
CA PHE A 117 -2.31 1.26 -10.81
C PHE A 117 -2.28 2.16 -12.05
N SER A 118 -3.31 2.96 -12.29
CA SER A 118 -3.32 3.92 -13.41
C SER A 118 -2.15 4.90 -13.34
N GLN A 119 -1.88 5.45 -12.15
CA GLN A 119 -0.74 6.35 -11.95
C GLN A 119 0.61 5.66 -12.19
N LEU A 120 0.75 4.41 -11.74
CA LEU A 120 1.94 3.61 -12.03
C LEU A 120 2.06 3.32 -13.53
N TYR A 121 0.98 2.86 -14.17
CA TYR A 121 0.94 2.50 -15.59
C TYR A 121 1.31 3.67 -16.49
N ASP A 122 0.90 4.89 -16.15
CA ASP A 122 1.26 6.10 -16.88
C ASP A 122 2.78 6.40 -16.80
N ALA A 123 3.43 6.00 -15.71
CA ALA A 123 4.88 6.15 -15.53
C ALA A 123 5.71 5.02 -16.17
N LEU A 124 5.08 3.91 -16.60
CA LEU A 124 5.77 2.78 -17.24
C LEU A 124 6.21 3.11 -18.67
N THR A 125 7.36 2.57 -19.05
CA THR A 125 7.82 2.56 -20.46
C THR A 125 6.90 1.69 -21.33
N PRO A 126 6.91 1.84 -22.67
CA PRO A 126 6.12 0.99 -23.57
C PRO A 126 6.39 -0.51 -23.37
N GLN A 127 7.64 -0.91 -23.12
CA GLN A 127 7.99 -2.30 -22.85
C GLN A 127 7.41 -2.79 -21.52
N GLN A 128 7.52 -2.00 -20.47
CA GLN A 128 6.94 -2.34 -19.16
C GLN A 128 5.42 -2.43 -19.20
N ARG A 129 4.73 -1.59 -20.01
CA ARG A 129 3.29 -1.69 -20.24
C ARG A 129 2.90 -3.01 -20.89
N GLN A 130 3.65 -3.46 -21.89
CA GLN A 130 3.43 -4.78 -22.49
C GLN A 130 3.61 -5.90 -21.47
N ASN A 131 4.67 -5.85 -20.65
CA ASN A 131 4.89 -6.81 -19.56
C ASN A 131 3.71 -6.80 -18.56
N ALA A 132 3.22 -5.62 -18.19
CA ALA A 132 2.07 -5.47 -17.29
C ALA A 132 0.81 -6.12 -17.92
N ASP A 133 0.51 -5.80 -19.17
CA ASP A 133 -0.66 -6.35 -19.87
C ASP A 133 -0.61 -7.89 -19.94
N GLU A 134 0.56 -8.47 -20.17
CA GLU A 134 0.75 -9.93 -20.17
C GLU A 134 0.56 -10.54 -18.78
N VAL A 135 1.16 -9.95 -17.75
CA VAL A 135 1.06 -10.43 -16.36
C VAL A 135 -0.40 -10.42 -15.89
N PHE A 136 -1.13 -9.33 -16.16
CA PHE A 136 -2.52 -9.22 -15.71
C PHE A 136 -3.46 -10.11 -16.52
N ARG A 137 -3.24 -10.25 -17.83
CA ARG A 137 -4.00 -11.18 -18.69
C ARG A 137 -3.81 -12.64 -18.24
N TYR A 138 -2.58 -13.07 -18.04
CA TYR A 138 -2.28 -14.44 -17.58
C TYR A 138 -2.95 -14.76 -16.23
N ARG A 139 -2.98 -13.79 -15.32
CA ARG A 139 -3.66 -13.95 -14.01
C ARG A 139 -5.17 -14.08 -14.17
N ALA A 140 -5.77 -13.26 -15.02
CA ALA A 140 -7.21 -13.33 -15.29
C ALA A 140 -7.62 -14.69 -15.89
N GLU A 141 -6.85 -15.21 -16.85
CA GLU A 141 -7.08 -16.53 -17.44
C GLU A 141 -6.95 -17.67 -16.42
N ASN A 142 -5.94 -17.64 -15.56
CA ASN A 142 -5.75 -18.66 -14.53
C ASN A 142 -6.87 -18.62 -13.48
N THR A 143 -7.35 -17.43 -13.13
CA THR A 143 -8.49 -17.30 -12.22
C THR A 143 -9.76 -17.87 -12.85
N ALA A 144 -10.04 -17.56 -14.11
CA ALA A 144 -11.18 -18.11 -14.84
C ALA A 144 -11.13 -19.65 -14.94
N ARG A 145 -9.95 -20.23 -15.23
CA ARG A 145 -9.76 -21.69 -15.27
C ARG A 145 -10.04 -22.37 -13.92
N ARG A 146 -9.58 -21.78 -12.82
CA ARG A 146 -9.82 -22.33 -11.46
C ARG A 146 -11.31 -22.32 -11.11
N HIS A 147 -12.05 -21.26 -11.46
CA HIS A 147 -13.49 -21.19 -11.23
C HIS A 147 -14.26 -22.15 -12.12
N GLY A 148 -13.85 -22.34 -13.39
CA GLY A 148 -14.47 -23.31 -14.29
C GLY A 148 -14.30 -24.76 -13.86
N GLN A 149 -13.19 -25.12 -13.21
CA GLN A 149 -12.93 -26.49 -12.72
C GLN A 149 -13.65 -26.80 -11.39
N ALA A 150 -14.08 -25.79 -10.64
CA ALA A 150 -14.77 -25.99 -9.37
C ALA A 150 -16.27 -26.31 -9.53
N HIS A 151 -16.82 -26.18 -10.74
CA HIS A 151 -18.24 -26.38 -11.07
C HIS A 151 -18.49 -27.52 -12.07
N GLY A 152 -17.49 -28.31 -12.41
CA GLY A 152 -17.60 -29.52 -13.25
C GLY A 152 -17.32 -30.77 -12.43
#